data_6c0dac670209175ddb3149513836e2c3
#
_entry.id   6c0dac670209175ddb3149513836e2c3
#
_cell.length_a   1.000
_cell.length_b   1.000
_cell.length_c   1.000
_cell.angle_alpha   90.00
_cell.angle_beta   90.00
_cell.angle_gamma   90.00
#
_symmetry.space_group_name_H-M   'P 1'
#
loop_
_entity.id
_entity.type
_entity.pdbx_description
1 polymer ?
#
loop_
_entity_poly.entity_id
_entity_poly.type
_entity_poly.pdbx_seq_one_letter_code
_entity_poly.pdbx_strand_id
1 'polypeptide(L)'
;TGVYCYTDHRLDTVWEQDTMSIEALAEGLNCLDHEVIFLGDGVAVYREKLEALLTIPFSFAPAHVNRQRAAAVGALAEVYYKEGKIQTAEEHEPEYLRKSQAERERAERESVKHADVVKKQENGEKSE
;
A
#
# COMPACT_ATOMS: atom_id res chain seq x y z
N THR A 1 -0.92 -1.76 -1.09
CA THR A 1 -1.68 -2.76 -0.33
C THR A 1 -2.46 -2.11 0.79
N GLY A 2 -3.46 -2.80 1.31
CA GLY A 2 -4.21 -2.46 2.52
C GLY A 2 -4.53 -3.75 3.27
N VAL A 3 -4.84 -3.65 4.57
CA VAL A 3 -5.23 -4.78 5.41
C VAL A 3 -6.63 -4.55 5.94
N TYR A 4 -7.46 -5.53 5.75
CA TYR A 4 -8.89 -5.47 6.09
C TYR A 4 -9.28 -6.67 6.93
N CYS A 5 -10.23 -6.47 7.82
CA CYS A 5 -10.88 -7.55 8.57
C CYS A 5 -12.36 -7.62 8.18
N TYR A 6 -12.86 -8.82 7.96
CA TYR A 6 -14.27 -9.03 7.66
C TYR A 6 -14.94 -9.69 8.85
N THR A 7 -15.72 -8.92 9.59
CA THR A 7 -16.40 -9.37 10.82
C THR A 7 -17.87 -8.94 10.78
N ASP A 8 -18.76 -9.82 11.12
CA ASP A 8 -20.22 -9.54 11.21
C ASP A 8 -20.79 -8.87 9.95
N HIS A 9 -20.41 -9.38 8.79
CA HIS A 9 -20.82 -8.86 7.47
C HIS A 9 -20.32 -7.44 7.16
N ARG A 10 -19.32 -6.95 7.87
CA ARG A 10 -18.67 -5.65 7.65
C ARG A 10 -17.20 -5.85 7.28
N LEU A 11 -16.75 -4.98 6.40
CA LEU A 11 -15.34 -4.86 6.06
C LEU A 11 -14.78 -3.66 6.82
N ASP A 12 -13.91 -3.94 7.77
CA ASP A 12 -13.22 -2.91 8.56
C ASP A 12 -11.77 -2.79 8.09
N THR A 13 -11.28 -1.56 7.99
CA THR A 13 -9.90 -1.28 7.61
C THR A 13 -9.01 -1.41 8.85
N VAL A 14 -8.03 -2.32 8.79
CA VAL A 14 -7.00 -2.49 9.83
C VAL A 14 -5.80 -1.60 9.51
N TRP A 15 -5.36 -1.60 8.25
CA TRP A 15 -4.38 -0.66 7.73
C TRP A 15 -4.91 -0.02 6.46
N GLU A 16 -4.80 1.29 6.40
CA GLU A 16 -5.13 2.05 5.21
C GLU A 16 -4.25 1.64 4.03
N GLN A 17 -4.73 1.92 2.84
CA GLN A 17 -4.01 1.61 1.61
C GLN A 17 -2.73 2.43 1.52
N ASP A 18 -1.61 1.75 1.29
CA ASP A 18 -0.31 2.38 1.14
C ASP A 18 0.60 1.57 0.19
N THR A 19 1.70 2.21 -0.21
CA THR A 19 2.78 1.57 -0.97
C THR A 19 3.95 1.28 -0.05
N MET A 20 4.30 0.02 0.10
CA MET A 20 5.39 -0.41 0.96
C MET A 20 6.20 -1.56 0.33
N SER A 21 7.38 -1.84 0.87
CA SER A 21 8.15 -3.00 0.48
C SER A 21 7.50 -4.29 0.99
N ILE A 22 7.79 -5.40 0.33
CA ILE A 22 7.25 -6.71 0.75
C ILE A 22 7.80 -7.13 2.11
N GLU A 23 9.01 -6.72 2.43
CA GLU A 23 9.68 -6.95 3.71
C GLU A 23 8.96 -6.19 4.84
N ALA A 24 8.66 -4.91 4.65
CA ALA A 24 7.91 -4.10 5.62
C ALA A 24 6.48 -4.62 5.82
N LEU A 25 5.83 -5.07 4.74
CA LEU A 25 4.52 -5.70 4.82
C LEU A 25 4.57 -6.97 5.69
N ALA A 26 5.51 -7.86 5.43
CA ALA A 26 5.63 -9.12 6.16
C ALA A 26 5.98 -8.88 7.64
N GLU A 27 6.87 -7.94 7.94
CA GLU A 27 7.21 -7.56 9.32
C GLU A 27 5.99 -7.07 10.08
N GLY A 28 5.23 -6.17 9.50
CA GLY A 28 4.02 -5.65 10.13
C GLY A 28 2.94 -6.73 10.30
N LEU A 29 2.72 -7.59 9.30
CA LEU A 29 1.74 -8.68 9.40
C LEU A 29 2.11 -9.70 10.47
N ASN A 30 3.39 -10.03 10.63
CA ASN A 30 3.87 -10.94 11.66
C ASN A 30 3.57 -10.43 13.09
N CYS A 31 3.29 -9.14 13.27
CA CYS A 31 2.89 -8.56 14.56
C CYS A 31 1.38 -8.63 14.83
N LEU A 32 0.55 -9.02 13.85
CA LEU A 32 -0.91 -9.02 14.01
C LEU A 32 -1.46 -10.21 14.79
N ASP A 33 -0.71 -11.30 14.89
CA ASP A 33 -1.12 -12.56 15.56
C ASP A 33 -2.47 -13.13 15.07
N HIS A 34 -2.75 -12.97 13.80
CA HIS A 34 -3.94 -13.46 13.11
C HIS A 34 -3.60 -14.18 11.82
N GLU A 35 -4.46 -15.10 11.40
CA GLU A 35 -4.35 -15.68 10.06
C GLU A 35 -4.65 -14.62 9.00
N VAL A 36 -3.83 -14.60 7.94
CA VAL A 36 -3.94 -13.63 6.84
C VAL A 36 -4.24 -14.34 5.53
N ILE A 37 -5.21 -13.85 4.79
CA ILE A 37 -5.54 -14.31 3.45
C ILE A 37 -5.06 -13.27 2.44
N PHE A 38 -4.13 -13.66 1.58
CA PHE A 38 -3.64 -12.79 0.50
C PHE A 38 -4.49 -12.91 -0.74
N LEU A 39 -4.87 -11.77 -1.30
CA LEU A 39 -5.55 -11.66 -2.58
C LEU A 39 -5.06 -10.45 -3.37
N GLY A 40 -5.26 -10.48 -4.67
CA GLY A 40 -4.82 -9.43 -5.58
C GLY A 40 -3.82 -9.94 -6.63
N ASP A 41 -3.55 -9.14 -7.63
CA ASP A 41 -2.67 -9.48 -8.76
C ASP A 41 -1.19 -9.54 -8.36
N GLY A 42 -0.79 -8.80 -7.32
CA GLY A 42 0.56 -8.85 -6.74
C GLY A 42 0.93 -10.21 -6.13
N VAL A 43 -0.06 -11.02 -5.73
CA VAL A 43 0.18 -12.35 -5.13
C VAL A 43 1.01 -13.24 -6.03
N ALA A 44 0.75 -13.25 -7.33
CA ALA A 44 1.49 -14.07 -8.28
C ALA A 44 2.99 -13.72 -8.35
N VAL A 45 3.33 -12.45 -8.13
CA VAL A 45 4.71 -11.93 -8.18
C VAL A 45 5.46 -12.16 -6.87
N TYR A 46 4.76 -11.99 -5.75
CA TYR A 46 5.41 -11.94 -4.42
C TYR A 46 5.20 -13.19 -3.56
N ARG A 47 4.52 -14.20 -4.06
CA ARG A 47 4.19 -15.44 -3.33
C ARG A 47 5.39 -16.05 -2.62
N GLU A 48 6.47 -16.34 -3.36
CA GLU A 48 7.67 -16.99 -2.81
C GLU A 48 8.33 -16.15 -1.70
N LYS A 49 8.33 -14.82 -1.86
CA LYS A 49 8.86 -13.93 -0.83
C LYS A 49 7.98 -13.90 0.42
N LEU A 50 6.66 -13.88 0.26
CA LEU A 50 5.72 -13.93 1.38
C LEU A 50 5.86 -15.25 2.14
N GLU A 51 5.95 -16.38 1.43
CA GLU A 51 6.17 -17.71 2.04
C GLU A 51 7.48 -17.77 2.83
N ALA A 52 8.51 -17.04 2.43
CA ALA A 52 9.80 -16.99 3.09
C ALA A 52 9.84 -16.05 4.32
N LEU A 53 9.04 -14.99 4.33
CA LEU A 53 9.11 -13.91 5.32
C LEU A 53 8.05 -14.00 6.42
N LEU A 54 6.92 -14.68 6.15
CA LEU A 54 5.82 -14.77 7.10
C LEU A 54 6.04 -15.87 8.12
N THR A 55 5.76 -15.55 9.38
CA THR A 55 5.82 -16.48 10.51
C THR A 55 4.43 -16.79 11.08
N ILE A 56 3.43 -15.99 10.76
CA ILE A 56 2.03 -16.20 11.14
C ILE A 56 1.35 -17.19 10.18
N PRO A 57 0.22 -17.79 10.55
CA PRO A 57 -0.62 -18.56 9.63
C PRO A 57 -1.11 -17.68 8.46
N PHE A 58 -0.97 -18.18 7.25
CA PHE A 58 -1.46 -17.47 6.08
C PHE A 58 -1.94 -18.42 4.99
N SER A 59 -2.76 -17.89 4.10
CA SER A 59 -3.24 -18.59 2.91
C SER A 59 -3.36 -17.62 1.72
N PHE A 60 -3.47 -18.18 0.52
CA PHE A 60 -3.72 -17.41 -0.69
C PHE A 60 -5.11 -17.69 -1.20
N ALA A 61 -5.83 -16.64 -1.51
CA ALA A 61 -7.16 -16.76 -2.08
C ALA A 61 -7.13 -17.55 -3.41
N PRO A 62 -8.19 -18.30 -3.73
CA PRO A 62 -8.28 -19.01 -5.00
C PRO A 62 -8.09 -18.08 -6.19
N ALA A 63 -7.46 -18.57 -7.26
CA ALA A 63 -7.07 -17.78 -8.44
C ALA A 63 -8.25 -16.97 -9.05
N HIS A 64 -9.46 -17.49 -8.96
CA HIS A 64 -10.64 -16.84 -9.49
C HIS A 64 -11.10 -15.61 -8.70
N VAL A 65 -10.58 -15.36 -7.49
CA VAL A 65 -10.87 -14.15 -6.68
C VAL A 65 -9.68 -13.19 -6.58
N ASN A 66 -8.54 -13.51 -7.17
CA ASN A 66 -7.33 -12.68 -7.14
C ASN A 66 -7.35 -11.47 -8.08
N ARG A 67 -8.39 -11.31 -8.90
CA ARG A 67 -8.49 -10.18 -9.83
C ARG A 67 -9.67 -9.30 -9.45
N GLN A 68 -9.53 -8.01 -9.75
CA GLN A 68 -10.59 -7.04 -9.58
C GLN A 68 -11.85 -7.47 -10.34
N ARG A 69 -12.99 -7.29 -9.70
CA ARG A 69 -14.30 -7.61 -10.28
C ARG A 69 -15.23 -6.43 -10.11
N ALA A 70 -15.85 -6.00 -11.19
CA ALA A 70 -16.83 -4.92 -11.16
C ALA A 70 -18.00 -5.22 -10.19
N ALA A 71 -18.42 -6.49 -10.11
CA ALA A 71 -19.47 -6.88 -9.16
C ALA A 71 -19.07 -6.70 -7.69
N ALA A 72 -17.80 -6.96 -7.33
CA ALA A 72 -17.32 -6.72 -5.97
C ALA A 72 -17.27 -5.22 -5.64
N VAL A 73 -16.81 -4.41 -6.61
CA VAL A 73 -16.81 -2.95 -6.49
C VAL A 73 -18.24 -2.43 -6.33
N GLY A 74 -19.19 -2.92 -7.15
CA GLY A 74 -20.60 -2.52 -7.07
C GLY A 74 -21.24 -2.91 -5.73
N ALA A 75 -20.96 -4.09 -5.22
CA ALA A 75 -21.49 -4.54 -3.92
C ALA A 75 -20.97 -3.67 -2.76
N LEU A 76 -19.66 -3.32 -2.78
CA LEU A 76 -19.08 -2.41 -1.77
C LEU A 76 -19.62 -0.99 -1.92
N ALA A 77 -19.78 -0.52 -3.15
CA ALA A 77 -20.36 0.79 -3.43
C ALA A 77 -21.80 0.92 -2.90
N GLU A 78 -22.61 -0.15 -2.98
CA GLU A 78 -23.95 -0.16 -2.39
C GLU A 78 -23.91 -0.02 -0.85
N VAL A 79 -22.95 -0.65 -0.19
CA VAL A 79 -22.75 -0.50 1.26
C VAL A 79 -22.37 0.95 1.59
N TYR A 80 -21.40 1.50 0.89
CA TYR A 80 -20.95 2.89 1.10
C TYR A 80 -22.06 3.91 0.82
N TYR A 81 -22.87 3.67 -0.21
CA TYR A 81 -24.01 4.52 -0.51
C TYR A 81 -25.02 4.54 0.66
N LYS A 82 -25.34 3.38 1.23
CA LYS A 82 -26.25 3.26 2.38
C LYS A 82 -25.69 3.92 3.65
N GLU A 83 -24.36 3.93 3.80
CA GLU A 83 -23.67 4.58 4.91
C GLU A 83 -23.45 6.09 4.70
N GLY A 84 -23.86 6.64 3.55
CA GLY A 84 -23.63 8.05 3.20
C GLY A 84 -22.20 8.40 2.83
N LYS A 85 -21.34 7.41 2.63
CA LYS A 85 -19.95 7.56 2.15
C LYS A 85 -19.94 7.74 0.63
N ILE A 86 -20.42 8.89 0.17
CA ILE A 86 -20.55 9.22 -1.24
C ILE A 86 -19.85 10.54 -1.53
N GLN A 87 -19.39 10.68 -2.76
CA GLN A 87 -18.80 11.90 -3.30
C GLN A 87 -19.56 12.29 -4.56
N THR A 88 -19.64 13.59 -4.81
CA THR A 88 -20.12 14.08 -6.11
C THR A 88 -19.04 13.88 -7.18
N ALA A 89 -19.43 13.97 -8.46
CA ALA A 89 -18.46 13.89 -9.55
C ALA A 89 -17.42 15.03 -9.52
N GLU A 90 -17.75 16.16 -8.91
CA GLU A 90 -16.85 17.30 -8.74
C GLU A 90 -15.84 17.11 -7.60
N GLU A 91 -16.22 16.34 -6.58
CA GLU A 91 -15.38 16.05 -5.42
C GLU A 91 -14.50 14.82 -5.62
N HIS A 92 -14.86 13.97 -6.60
CA HIS A 92 -14.16 12.71 -6.79
C HIS A 92 -12.83 12.90 -7.48
N GLU A 93 -11.74 12.61 -6.77
CA GLU A 93 -10.38 12.61 -7.29
C GLU A 93 -9.78 11.20 -7.19
N PRO A 94 -8.96 10.75 -8.17
CA PRO A 94 -8.23 9.50 -8.05
C PRO A 94 -7.22 9.58 -6.90
N GLU A 95 -7.22 8.59 -6.04
CA GLU A 95 -6.22 8.47 -4.98
C GLU A 95 -4.92 7.88 -5.53
N TYR A 96 -3.94 8.73 -5.77
CA TYR A 96 -2.62 8.32 -6.24
C TYR A 96 -1.69 7.98 -5.07
N LEU A 97 -1.77 6.75 -4.56
CA LEU A 97 -0.89 6.26 -3.49
C LEU A 97 0.59 6.24 -3.89
N ARG A 98 0.88 6.11 -5.17
CA ARG A 98 2.23 6.13 -5.70
C ARG A 98 2.47 7.42 -6.47
N LYS A 99 3.48 8.20 -6.07
CA LYS A 99 3.94 9.35 -6.85
C LYS A 99 4.25 8.96 -8.29
N SER A 100 3.93 9.81 -9.23
CA SER A 100 4.28 9.63 -10.63
C SER A 100 5.79 9.47 -10.81
N GLN A 101 6.23 8.89 -11.92
CA GLN A 101 7.66 8.75 -12.19
C GLN A 101 8.34 10.12 -12.23
N ALA A 102 7.71 11.13 -12.81
CA ALA A 102 8.24 12.49 -12.87
C ALA A 102 8.42 13.13 -11.48
N GLU A 103 7.48 12.91 -10.56
CA GLU A 103 7.60 13.40 -9.18
C GLU A 103 8.70 12.68 -8.39
N ARG A 104 8.90 11.39 -8.62
CA ARG A 104 9.99 10.62 -8.01
C ARG A 104 11.35 11.10 -8.51
N GLU A 105 11.51 11.23 -9.82
CA GLU A 105 12.75 11.74 -10.44
C GLU A 105 13.06 13.18 -9.99
N ARG A 106 12.03 14.01 -9.82
CA ARG A 106 12.19 15.36 -9.27
C ARG A 106 12.67 15.33 -7.83
N ALA A 107 12.05 14.51 -6.97
CA ALA A 107 12.43 14.37 -5.57
C ALA A 107 13.87 13.82 -5.43
N GLU A 108 14.28 12.88 -6.28
CA GLU A 108 15.65 12.37 -6.32
C GLU A 108 16.66 13.47 -6.72
N ARG A 109 16.35 14.26 -7.74
CA ARG A 109 17.21 15.39 -8.16
C ARG A 109 17.32 16.47 -7.08
N GLU A 110 16.26 16.74 -6.35
CA GLU A 110 16.25 17.71 -5.25
C GLU A 110 17.07 17.19 -4.06
N SER A 111 16.97 15.90 -3.72
CA SER A 111 17.76 15.29 -2.65
C SER A 111 19.27 15.27 -2.95
N VAL A 112 19.64 14.96 -4.19
CA VAL A 112 21.07 15.01 -4.63
C VAL A 112 21.60 16.44 -4.54
N LYS A 113 20.85 17.44 -5.01
CA LYS A 113 21.28 18.85 -4.90
C LYS A 113 21.47 19.29 -3.47
N HIS A 114 20.58 18.87 -2.57
CA HIS A 114 20.67 19.20 -1.15
C HIS A 114 21.92 18.57 -0.52
N ALA A 115 22.20 17.31 -0.82
CA ALA A 115 23.41 16.63 -0.35
C ALA A 115 24.72 17.29 -0.84
N ASP A 116 24.73 17.77 -2.09
CA ASP A 116 25.89 18.47 -2.64
C ASP A 116 26.10 19.85 -2.00
N VAL A 117 25.05 20.56 -1.64
CA VAL A 117 25.13 21.84 -0.93
C VAL A 117 25.67 21.65 0.47
N VAL A 118 25.17 20.65 1.21
CA VAL A 118 25.65 20.34 2.57
C VAL A 118 27.13 19.97 2.56
N LYS A 119 27.58 19.13 1.63
CA LYS A 119 29.02 18.76 1.49
C LYS A 119 29.91 19.95 1.17
N LYS A 120 29.42 20.93 0.40
CA LYS A 120 30.20 22.13 0.10
C LYS A 120 30.36 23.05 1.31
N GLN A 121 29.35 23.13 2.15
CA GLN A 121 29.40 23.92 3.40
C GLN A 121 30.37 23.29 4.42
N GLU A 122 30.32 21.97 4.62
CA GLU A 122 31.24 21.27 5.52
C GLU A 122 32.70 21.32 5.09
N ASN A 123 32.99 21.37 3.78
CA ASN A 123 34.35 21.51 3.26
C ASN A 123 34.85 22.95 3.25
N GLY A 124 33.96 23.95 3.28
CA GLY A 124 34.34 25.37 3.38
C GLY A 124 34.78 25.78 4.78
N GLU A 125 34.21 25.19 5.83
CA GLU A 125 34.54 25.47 7.23
C GLU A 125 35.86 24.80 7.71
N LYS A 126 36.38 23.84 6.97
CA LYS A 126 37.67 23.17 7.31
C LYS A 126 38.90 23.83 6.70
N SER A 127 38.76 24.96 6.01
CA SER A 127 39.85 25.65 5.31
C SER A 127 40.19 27.03 5.89
N GLU A 128 39.67 27.37 7.05
CA GLU A 128 40.11 28.48 7.92
C GLU A 128 40.75 27.87 9.19
#